data_5fb0ec92271fd7935baf4bcb781f815c
#
_entry.id   5fb0ec92271fd7935baf4bcb781f815c
#
_cell.length_a   1.000
_cell.length_b   1.000
_cell.length_c   1.000
_cell.angle_alpha   90.00
_cell.angle_beta   90.00
_cell.angle_gamma   90.00
#
_symmetry.space_group_name_H-M   'P 1'
#
loop_
_entity.id
_entity.type
_entity.pdbx_description
1 polymer ?
#
loop_
_entity_poly.entity_id
_entity_poly.type
_entity_poly.pdbx_seq_one_letter_code
_entity_poly.pdbx_strand_id
1 'polypeptide(L)'
;MGGTERCRIEFGLAAGESERQIAKATGVSLSTVSREIRKHTSVSFKGCYGRANQCARRADCRLTGVCGDCPAKGAPCVRCSYRNCNRFCDKVEYVDCSQRLLRTAKVCNGCQDEKKCHRRKFFYVASRAQDEYRRDLSEKRQGAALEPWEREYIDGLVSPKIKAGQSVHHICVTNAAKLTRNERTIQRYVNYGVLSAKRGDLKRACTVRPRKSLAREYQHKVETGCYVGRTFADYQAFLAEHPEYGPVFMDLVIGRPGGVCLLTLHWLNAAFMVGILIPNKCAENVVAVFDRLYEELGPELFKRLFPVILTDRGTEFSYPSRIEECEDGTKRTRVFFCDPMNSNQKSQLERNHEILREILPKGASFDGLTQDQAYLALSHVNAYVRLSQSDRTPYDVFEFLYGEGTAAKLHIAKIDPREVVLKPRLVGIEVK
;
A
#
# COMPACT_ATOMS: atom_id res chain seq x y z
N MET A 1 25.89 3.40 17.86
CA MET A 1 27.25 2.91 17.56
C MET A 1 27.19 2.13 16.26
N GLY A 2 28.00 2.49 15.29
CA GLY A 2 28.07 1.85 13.98
C GLY A 2 29.11 0.73 13.92
N GLY A 3 29.27 0.14 12.72
CA GLY A 3 30.26 -0.94 12.53
C GLY A 3 31.69 -0.49 12.67
N THR A 4 32.01 0.73 12.25
CA THR A 4 33.36 1.31 12.32
C THR A 4 33.84 1.49 13.76
N GLU A 5 33.02 2.03 14.65
CA GLU A 5 33.34 2.18 16.06
C GLU A 5 33.49 0.81 16.73
N ARG A 6 32.68 -0.20 16.36
CA ARG A 6 32.82 -1.57 16.88
C ARG A 6 34.12 -2.21 16.47
N CYS A 7 34.54 -2.06 15.21
CA CYS A 7 35.87 -2.52 14.77
C CYS A 7 37.00 -1.81 15.53
N ARG A 8 36.87 -0.51 15.79
CA ARG A 8 37.90 0.23 16.57
C ARG A 8 37.96 -0.24 18.01
N ILE A 9 36.80 -0.61 18.62
CA ILE A 9 36.78 -1.20 19.97
C ILE A 9 37.53 -2.54 19.99
N GLU A 10 37.20 -3.44 19.03
CA GLU A 10 37.87 -4.75 18.95
C GLU A 10 39.40 -4.60 18.80
N PHE A 11 39.82 -3.74 17.87
CA PHE A 11 41.23 -3.46 17.63
C PHE A 11 41.93 -2.88 18.87
N GLY A 12 41.34 -1.89 19.55
CA GLY A 12 41.89 -1.32 20.77
C GLY A 12 42.02 -2.33 21.92
N LEU A 13 41.01 -3.18 22.09
CA LEU A 13 41.06 -4.26 23.07
C LEU A 13 42.15 -5.28 22.73
N ALA A 14 42.36 -5.59 21.46
CA ALA A 14 43.44 -6.47 21.00
C ALA A 14 44.83 -5.86 21.20
N ALA A 15 44.95 -4.53 21.06
CA ALA A 15 46.16 -3.77 21.31
C ALA A 15 46.44 -3.53 22.83
N GLY A 16 45.51 -3.91 23.72
CA GLY A 16 45.63 -3.69 25.17
C GLY A 16 45.29 -2.29 25.64
N GLU A 17 44.62 -1.49 24.79
CA GLU A 17 44.13 -0.15 25.16
C GLU A 17 43.07 -0.21 26.26
N SER A 18 43.07 0.80 27.13
CA SER A 18 42.03 0.97 28.15
C SER A 18 40.70 1.42 27.50
N GLU A 19 39.56 1.12 28.11
CA GLU A 19 38.26 1.61 27.66
C GLU A 19 38.22 3.12 27.51
N ARG A 20 38.99 3.88 28.32
CA ARG A 20 39.07 5.34 28.24
C ARG A 20 39.82 5.81 26.97
N GLN A 21 40.89 5.12 26.58
CA GLN A 21 41.60 5.38 25.32
C GLN A 21 40.75 5.03 24.11
N ILE A 22 40.06 3.90 24.14
CA ILE A 22 39.12 3.49 23.10
C ILE A 22 37.98 4.50 22.95
N ALA A 23 37.41 4.97 24.07
CA ALA A 23 36.34 5.98 24.07
C ALA A 23 36.80 7.28 23.39
N LYS A 24 38.02 7.75 23.73
CA LYS A 24 38.63 8.93 23.11
C LYS A 24 38.86 8.74 21.61
N ALA A 25 39.31 7.55 21.19
CA ALA A 25 39.58 7.24 19.78
C ALA A 25 38.33 7.03 18.93
N THR A 26 37.22 6.64 19.54
CA THR A 26 35.93 6.45 18.86
C THR A 26 35.02 7.68 18.91
N GLY A 27 35.35 8.68 19.73
CA GLY A 27 34.49 9.84 19.98
C GLY A 27 33.20 9.51 20.76
N VAL A 28 33.11 8.31 21.36
CA VAL A 28 31.93 7.82 22.07
C VAL A 28 32.21 7.88 23.60
N SER A 29 31.18 8.11 24.41
CA SER A 29 31.33 8.18 25.86
C SER A 29 31.85 6.86 26.43
N LEU A 30 32.65 6.96 27.49
CA LEU A 30 33.23 5.80 28.23
C LEU A 30 32.11 4.82 28.66
N SER A 31 30.98 5.35 29.15
CA SER A 31 29.85 4.53 29.60
C SER A 31 29.23 3.73 28.47
N THR A 32 29.21 4.31 27.26
CA THR A 32 28.70 3.63 26.08
C THR A 32 29.62 2.52 25.60
N VAL A 33 30.92 2.78 25.57
CA VAL A 33 31.95 1.76 25.24
C VAL A 33 31.91 0.60 26.24
N SER A 34 31.89 0.89 27.53
CA SER A 34 31.81 -0.12 28.57
C SER A 34 30.54 -0.99 28.48
N ARG A 35 29.41 -0.35 28.21
CA ARG A 35 28.11 -1.05 28.01
C ARG A 35 28.13 -1.93 26.76
N GLU A 36 28.68 -1.43 25.68
CA GLU A 36 28.81 -2.19 24.41
C GLU A 36 29.66 -3.43 24.60
N ILE A 37 30.86 -3.29 25.20
CA ILE A 37 31.75 -4.42 25.47
C ILE A 37 31.04 -5.45 26.36
N ARG A 38 30.45 -5.01 27.48
CA ARG A 38 29.76 -5.89 28.42
C ARG A 38 28.59 -6.64 27.78
N LYS A 39 27.78 -5.95 26.93
CA LYS A 39 26.62 -6.51 26.29
C LYS A 39 26.99 -7.58 25.23
N HIS A 40 28.05 -7.35 24.47
CA HIS A 40 28.40 -8.15 23.31
C HIS A 40 29.64 -9.02 23.51
N THR A 41 30.12 -9.16 24.74
CA THR A 41 31.17 -10.13 25.07
C THR A 41 30.63 -11.55 25.00
N SER A 42 31.31 -12.40 24.25
CA SER A 42 30.95 -13.79 24.08
C SER A 42 31.97 -14.73 24.75
N VAL A 43 31.46 -15.86 25.26
CA VAL A 43 32.28 -16.90 25.83
C VAL A 43 32.77 -17.84 24.74
N SER A 44 34.07 -18.05 24.63
CA SER A 44 34.65 -19.04 23.74
C SER A 44 35.04 -20.29 24.54
N PHE A 45 34.55 -21.45 24.06
CA PHE A 45 34.90 -22.74 24.66
C PHE A 45 36.08 -23.43 23.95
N LYS A 46 36.81 -22.73 23.07
CA LYS A 46 38.02 -23.25 22.45
C LYS A 46 39.16 -23.26 23.48
N GLY A 47 39.70 -24.45 23.81
CA GLY A 47 40.88 -24.62 24.61
C GLY A 47 42.15 -24.64 23.73
N CYS A 48 43.32 -24.80 24.36
CA CYS A 48 44.55 -25.04 23.63
C CYS A 48 44.51 -26.38 22.90
N TYR A 49 45.27 -26.49 21.83
CA TYR A 49 45.37 -27.71 20.96
C TYR A 49 44.05 -28.17 20.34
N GLY A 50 43.10 -27.24 20.13
CA GLY A 50 41.82 -27.52 19.51
C GLY A 50 40.80 -28.27 20.37
N ARG A 51 41.10 -28.55 21.61
CA ARG A 51 40.21 -29.20 22.59
C ARG A 51 39.79 -28.22 23.67
N ALA A 52 38.50 -28.11 23.86
CA ALA A 52 37.93 -27.16 24.79
C ALA A 52 37.71 -27.77 26.17
N ASN A 53 38.73 -28.22 26.86
CA ASN A 53 38.63 -28.65 28.24
C ASN A 53 39.03 -27.53 29.18
N GLN A 54 38.04 -26.83 29.71
CA GLN A 54 38.18 -25.65 30.57
C GLN A 54 37.78 -25.94 32.03
N CYS A 55 37.55 -27.20 32.37
CA CYS A 55 37.23 -27.60 33.73
C CYS A 55 38.42 -27.37 34.68
N ALA A 56 38.15 -26.75 35.82
CA ALA A 56 39.19 -26.57 36.86
C ALA A 56 39.77 -27.89 37.40
N ARG A 57 38.94 -28.94 37.44
CA ARG A 57 39.31 -30.27 37.92
C ARG A 57 40.01 -31.14 36.88
N ARG A 58 40.36 -30.60 35.71
CA ARG A 58 40.88 -31.41 34.60
C ARG A 58 42.17 -32.17 34.93
N ALA A 59 42.99 -31.67 35.87
CA ALA A 59 44.27 -32.33 36.26
C ALA A 59 44.03 -33.66 37.01
N ASP A 60 43.00 -33.69 37.85
CA ASP A 60 42.72 -34.79 38.78
C ASP A 60 41.47 -35.58 38.39
N CYS A 61 40.82 -35.22 37.31
CA CYS A 61 39.55 -35.85 36.86
C CYS A 61 39.78 -37.22 36.27
N ARG A 62 39.17 -38.24 36.85
CA ARG A 62 39.20 -39.66 36.39
C ARG A 62 37.87 -40.15 35.84
N LEU A 63 36.86 -39.26 35.64
CA LEU A 63 35.55 -39.62 35.12
C LEU A 63 35.65 -40.21 33.69
N THR A 64 34.92 -41.30 33.44
CA THR A 64 34.78 -41.96 32.15
C THR A 64 33.35 -41.98 31.75
N GLY A 65 33.04 -42.06 30.43
CA GLY A 65 31.70 -42.26 29.91
C GLY A 65 30.68 -41.13 30.12
N VAL A 66 31.10 -39.92 30.48
CA VAL A 66 30.22 -38.79 30.85
C VAL A 66 29.23 -38.40 29.73
N CYS A 67 29.56 -38.67 28.46
CA CYS A 67 28.70 -38.30 27.33
C CYS A 67 27.71 -39.41 26.90
N GLY A 68 27.49 -40.44 27.71
CA GLY A 68 26.65 -41.62 27.39
C GLY A 68 27.35 -42.55 26.44
N ASP A 69 27.03 -42.54 25.17
CA ASP A 69 27.65 -43.39 24.12
C ASP A 69 29.09 -42.96 23.87
N CYS A 70 30.00 -43.40 24.75
CA CYS A 70 31.41 -43.02 24.67
C CYS A 70 32.19 -43.89 23.68
N PRO A 71 32.73 -43.33 22.56
CA PRO A 71 33.55 -44.08 21.62
C PRO A 71 34.91 -44.46 22.20
N ALA A 72 35.37 -43.80 23.26
CA ALA A 72 36.67 -44.05 23.91
C ALA A 72 36.49 -44.90 25.17
N LYS A 73 36.20 -46.20 25.02
CA LYS A 73 35.98 -47.10 26.15
C LYS A 73 37.15 -47.08 27.13
N GLY A 74 36.86 -46.74 28.38
CA GLY A 74 37.84 -46.80 29.49
C GLY A 74 38.84 -45.66 29.63
N ALA A 75 38.90 -44.72 28.69
CA ALA A 75 39.75 -43.56 28.79
C ALA A 75 39.13 -42.42 29.63
N PRO A 76 39.89 -41.69 30.45
CA PRO A 76 39.35 -40.54 31.15
C PRO A 76 38.77 -39.46 30.23
N CYS A 77 37.54 -39.00 30.48
CA CYS A 77 36.84 -38.03 29.65
C CYS A 77 37.61 -36.74 29.43
N VAL A 78 38.42 -36.32 30.39
CA VAL A 78 39.29 -35.13 30.33
C VAL A 78 40.33 -35.19 29.19
N ARG A 79 40.71 -36.42 28.77
CA ARG A 79 41.71 -36.69 27.70
C ARG A 79 41.01 -37.11 26.39
N CYS A 80 39.67 -37.12 26.35
CA CYS A 80 38.90 -37.60 25.17
C CYS A 80 39.20 -36.76 23.93
N SER A 81 39.46 -37.46 22.81
CA SER A 81 39.71 -36.85 21.51
C SER A 81 38.44 -36.65 20.68
N TYR A 82 37.36 -37.31 21.04
CA TYR A 82 36.11 -37.32 20.26
C TYR A 82 35.13 -36.24 20.69
N ARG A 83 34.94 -36.05 22.00
CA ARG A 83 33.97 -35.11 22.55
C ARG A 83 34.54 -34.28 23.70
N ASN A 84 34.06 -33.04 23.85
CA ASN A 84 34.40 -32.21 24.98
C ASN A 84 33.48 -32.53 26.15
N CYS A 85 34.02 -33.17 27.21
CA CYS A 85 33.26 -33.56 28.38
C CYS A 85 32.62 -32.37 29.14
N ASN A 86 33.13 -31.14 29.01
CA ASN A 86 32.55 -29.96 29.65
C ASN A 86 31.09 -29.69 29.24
N ARG A 87 30.65 -30.24 28.11
CA ARG A 87 29.27 -30.10 27.63
C ARG A 87 28.29 -31.08 28.25
N PHE A 88 28.77 -32.14 28.83
CA PHE A 88 27.97 -33.27 29.29
C PHE A 88 28.17 -33.58 30.77
N CYS A 89 29.17 -32.95 31.43
CA CYS A 89 29.52 -33.24 32.80
C CYS A 89 28.82 -32.27 33.77
N ASP A 90 28.00 -32.82 34.64
CA ASP A 90 27.27 -32.05 35.70
C ASP A 90 28.24 -31.49 36.77
N LYS A 91 29.42 -32.05 36.87
CA LYS A 91 30.47 -31.66 37.83
C LYS A 91 31.51 -30.70 37.25
N VAL A 92 31.22 -30.08 36.09
CA VAL A 92 32.14 -29.12 35.48
C VAL A 92 32.27 -27.86 36.33
N GLU A 93 33.50 -27.49 36.66
CA GLU A 93 33.79 -26.26 37.40
C GLU A 93 34.64 -25.32 36.52
N TYR A 94 34.18 -24.07 36.42
CA TYR A 94 34.90 -23.03 35.68
C TYR A 94 35.51 -22.05 36.67
N VAL A 95 36.81 -21.86 36.57
CA VAL A 95 37.54 -20.84 37.35
C VAL A 95 37.88 -19.67 36.45
N ASP A 96 37.52 -18.49 36.86
CA ASP A 96 37.85 -17.27 36.15
C ASP A 96 39.35 -16.95 36.18
N CYS A 97 39.84 -16.35 35.12
CA CYS A 97 41.23 -15.94 34.99
C CYS A 97 41.49 -14.65 35.80
N SER A 98 42.40 -14.69 36.75
CA SER A 98 42.78 -13.54 37.55
C SER A 98 43.27 -12.36 36.69
N GLN A 99 44.11 -12.64 35.69
CA GLN A 99 44.60 -11.59 34.78
C GLN A 99 43.46 -10.92 33.99
N ARG A 100 42.42 -11.69 33.57
CA ARG A 100 41.23 -11.12 32.91
C ARG A 100 40.46 -10.23 33.88
N LEU A 101 40.31 -10.64 35.12
CA LEU A 101 39.55 -9.87 36.12
C LEU A 101 40.22 -8.53 36.49
N LEU A 102 41.55 -8.43 36.38
CA LEU A 102 42.28 -7.20 36.57
C LEU A 102 42.16 -6.20 35.44
N ARG A 103 41.77 -6.64 34.23
CA ARG A 103 41.53 -5.73 33.10
C ARG A 103 40.20 -5.00 33.28
N THR A 104 40.16 -3.72 32.93
CA THR A 104 38.89 -2.91 32.96
C THR A 104 37.79 -3.51 32.14
N ALA A 105 38.07 -3.91 30.92
CA ALA A 105 37.10 -4.50 29.98
C ALA A 105 36.75 -5.97 30.30
N LYS A 106 37.52 -6.64 31.18
CA LYS A 106 37.32 -8.04 31.58
C LYS A 106 37.20 -9.03 30.41
N VAL A 107 37.91 -8.77 29.29
CA VAL A 107 37.94 -9.59 28.09
C VAL A 107 39.34 -10.17 27.84
N CYS A 108 39.41 -11.21 26.99
CA CYS A 108 40.67 -11.89 26.64
C CYS A 108 41.29 -11.37 25.34
N ASN A 109 40.70 -10.38 24.68
CA ASN A 109 41.28 -9.77 23.49
C ASN A 109 42.70 -9.27 23.80
N GLY A 110 43.68 -9.64 22.96
CA GLY A 110 45.08 -9.28 23.15
C GLY A 110 45.79 -9.94 24.36
N CYS A 111 45.26 -11.03 24.87
CA CYS A 111 45.94 -11.79 25.93
C CYS A 111 47.13 -12.58 25.37
N GLN A 112 48.34 -12.34 25.87
CA GLN A 112 49.57 -13.02 25.41
C GLN A 112 49.52 -14.54 25.65
N ASP A 113 48.87 -14.98 26.74
CA ASP A 113 48.72 -16.39 27.10
C ASP A 113 47.50 -17.06 26.45
N GLU A 114 46.82 -16.41 25.52
CA GLU A 114 45.60 -16.93 24.93
C GLU A 114 45.74 -18.38 24.39
N LYS A 115 46.82 -18.63 23.69
CA LYS A 115 47.08 -19.95 23.06
C LYS A 115 47.29 -21.08 24.05
N LYS A 116 47.84 -20.77 25.21
CA LYS A 116 48.19 -21.76 26.26
C LYS A 116 47.10 -21.83 27.36
N CYS A 117 46.15 -20.89 27.35
CA CYS A 117 45.17 -20.75 28.42
C CYS A 117 44.09 -21.84 28.33
N HIS A 118 43.82 -22.54 29.42
CA HIS A 118 42.77 -23.53 29.61
C HIS A 118 41.51 -23.00 30.28
N ARG A 119 41.46 -21.69 30.62
CA ARG A 119 40.32 -21.10 31.29
C ARG A 119 39.27 -20.66 30.25
N ARG A 120 38.04 -20.38 30.70
CA ARG A 120 37.03 -19.76 29.85
C ARG A 120 37.55 -18.45 29.28
N LYS A 121 37.39 -18.26 27.97
CA LYS A 121 37.84 -17.07 27.28
C LYS A 121 36.65 -16.22 26.90
N PHE A 122 36.80 -14.94 27.05
CA PHE A 122 35.76 -13.94 26.81
C PHE A 122 36.27 -12.97 25.75
N PHE A 123 35.59 -12.92 24.61
CA PHE A 123 36.02 -12.05 23.53
C PHE A 123 34.89 -11.11 23.12
N TYR A 124 35.26 -9.88 22.86
CA TYR A 124 34.46 -8.95 22.11
C TYR A 124 34.84 -9.09 20.62
N VAL A 125 33.85 -9.34 19.75
CA VAL A 125 34.04 -9.47 18.31
C VAL A 125 33.07 -8.52 17.63
N ALA A 126 33.59 -7.55 16.87
CA ALA A 126 32.81 -6.46 16.27
C ALA A 126 31.74 -6.94 15.30
N SER A 127 32.07 -7.94 14.44
CA SER A 127 31.10 -8.51 13.51
C SER A 127 29.91 -9.14 14.23
N ARG A 128 30.18 -9.93 15.28
CA ARG A 128 29.13 -10.55 16.09
C ARG A 128 28.28 -9.51 16.81
N ALA A 129 28.90 -8.48 17.41
CA ALA A 129 28.20 -7.40 18.06
C ALA A 129 27.30 -6.63 17.08
N GLN A 130 27.76 -6.45 15.84
CA GLN A 130 26.98 -5.82 14.77
C GLN A 130 25.79 -6.69 14.34
N ASP A 131 25.96 -8.00 14.24
CA ASP A 131 24.90 -8.92 13.86
C ASP A 131 23.85 -9.06 14.97
N GLU A 132 24.28 -9.12 16.23
CA GLU A 132 23.38 -9.09 17.40
C GLU A 132 22.58 -7.78 17.45
N TYR A 133 23.23 -6.64 17.21
CA TYR A 133 22.56 -5.35 17.16
C TYR A 133 21.52 -5.29 16.02
N ARG A 134 21.86 -5.78 14.83
CA ARG A 134 20.94 -5.84 13.69
C ARG A 134 19.74 -6.73 14.01
N ARG A 135 19.97 -7.88 14.64
CA ARG A 135 18.91 -8.79 15.09
C ARG A 135 18.01 -8.14 16.12
N ASP A 136 18.57 -7.53 17.18
CA ASP A 136 17.81 -6.80 18.20
C ASP A 136 16.94 -5.70 17.58
N LEU A 137 17.47 -4.95 16.58
CA LEU A 137 16.70 -3.94 15.86
C LEU A 137 15.59 -4.54 15.02
N SER A 138 15.85 -5.67 14.36
CA SER A 138 14.85 -6.38 13.57
C SER A 138 13.73 -6.90 14.46
N GLU A 139 14.06 -7.57 15.56
CA GLU A 139 13.10 -8.13 16.52
C GLU A 139 12.25 -7.04 17.17
N LYS A 140 12.86 -5.92 17.59
CA LYS A 140 12.12 -4.77 18.15
C LYS A 140 11.20 -4.08 17.15
N ARG A 141 11.48 -4.21 15.85
CA ARG A 141 10.65 -3.67 14.76
C ARG A 141 9.61 -4.67 14.26
N GLN A 142 9.70 -5.93 14.65
CA GLN A 142 8.71 -6.95 14.34
C GLN A 142 7.48 -6.78 15.22
N GLY A 143 6.31 -6.89 14.58
CA GLY A 143 5.04 -6.77 15.27
C GLY A 143 4.48 -5.35 15.30
N ALA A 144 3.30 -5.23 15.85
CA ALA A 144 2.59 -3.98 16.10
C ALA A 144 2.61 -3.73 17.61
N ALA A 145 3.10 -2.56 18.02
CA ALA A 145 2.95 -2.10 19.39
C ALA A 145 1.49 -1.66 19.61
N LEU A 146 0.60 -2.63 19.79
CA LEU A 146 -0.83 -2.48 19.99
C LEU A 146 -1.25 -3.30 21.20
N GLU A 147 -1.98 -2.65 22.09
CA GLU A 147 -2.69 -3.36 23.15
C GLU A 147 -3.85 -4.18 22.55
N PRO A 148 -4.24 -5.32 23.17
CA PRO A 148 -5.30 -6.17 22.63
C PRO A 148 -6.60 -5.43 22.34
N TRP A 149 -7.03 -4.55 23.23
CA TRP A 149 -8.24 -3.74 23.08
C TRP A 149 -8.14 -2.73 21.93
N GLU A 150 -6.95 -2.13 21.72
CA GLU A 150 -6.69 -1.17 20.63
C GLU A 150 -6.72 -1.88 19.28
N ARG A 151 -6.14 -3.09 19.22
CA ARG A 151 -6.21 -3.94 18.03
C ARG A 151 -7.66 -4.28 17.68
N GLU A 152 -8.45 -4.71 18.66
CA GLU A 152 -9.84 -5.09 18.47
C GLU A 152 -10.69 -3.90 17.99
N TYR A 153 -10.47 -2.73 18.57
CA TYR A 153 -11.12 -1.49 18.18
C TYR A 153 -10.77 -1.11 16.72
N ILE A 154 -9.49 -1.09 16.39
CA ILE A 154 -9.04 -0.75 15.02
C ILE A 154 -9.55 -1.79 14.01
N ASP A 155 -9.49 -3.06 14.34
CA ASP A 155 -9.96 -4.13 13.47
C ASP A 155 -11.48 -4.03 13.22
N GLY A 156 -12.27 -3.81 14.23
CA GLY A 156 -13.72 -3.60 14.11
C GLY A 156 -14.10 -2.38 13.26
N LEU A 157 -13.28 -1.32 13.30
CA LEU A 157 -13.53 -0.11 12.52
C LEU A 157 -13.03 -0.21 11.06
N VAL A 158 -11.86 -0.80 10.85
CA VAL A 158 -11.14 -0.74 9.56
C VAL A 158 -11.44 -1.94 8.66
N SER A 159 -11.42 -3.15 9.20
CA SER A 159 -11.50 -4.36 8.38
C SER A 159 -12.83 -4.53 7.63
N PRO A 160 -14.01 -4.24 8.19
CA PRO A 160 -15.26 -4.30 7.44
C PRO A 160 -15.28 -3.32 6.26
N LYS A 161 -14.70 -2.14 6.43
CA LYS A 161 -14.64 -1.09 5.40
C LYS A 161 -13.70 -1.46 4.25
N ILE A 162 -12.54 -2.04 4.56
CA ILE A 162 -11.64 -2.61 3.53
C ILE A 162 -12.37 -3.70 2.74
N LYS A 163 -13.07 -4.62 3.41
CA LYS A 163 -13.86 -5.67 2.76
C LYS A 163 -15.05 -5.13 1.95
N ALA A 164 -15.54 -3.93 2.28
CA ALA A 164 -16.51 -3.19 1.47
C ALA A 164 -15.89 -2.47 0.25
N GLY A 165 -14.56 -2.55 0.06
CA GLY A 165 -13.84 -1.96 -1.08
C GLY A 165 -13.33 -0.55 -0.85
N GLN A 166 -13.39 -0.03 0.38
CA GLN A 166 -12.80 1.27 0.72
C GLN A 166 -11.27 1.16 0.78
N SER A 167 -10.56 2.18 0.29
CA SER A 167 -9.10 2.26 0.47
C SER A 167 -8.75 2.68 1.90
N VAL A 168 -7.53 2.34 2.34
CA VAL A 168 -7.04 2.76 3.66
C VAL A 168 -7.05 4.29 3.80
N HIS A 169 -6.69 5.03 2.73
CA HIS A 169 -6.76 6.49 2.69
C HIS A 169 -8.18 7.00 2.99
N HIS A 170 -9.17 6.52 2.24
CA HIS A 170 -10.57 6.90 2.44
C HIS A 170 -11.05 6.64 3.87
N ILE A 171 -10.71 5.47 4.43
CA ILE A 171 -11.08 5.11 5.81
C ILE A 171 -10.44 6.06 6.82
N CYS A 172 -9.16 6.40 6.65
CA CYS A 172 -8.45 7.31 7.55
C CYS A 172 -9.04 8.73 7.52
N VAL A 173 -9.32 9.25 6.32
CA VAL A 173 -9.91 10.58 6.15
C VAL A 173 -11.31 10.64 6.78
N THR A 174 -12.18 9.68 6.44
CA THR A 174 -13.58 9.68 6.89
C THR A 174 -13.76 9.34 8.36
N ASN A 175 -12.76 8.74 9.00
CA ASN A 175 -12.77 8.37 10.43
C ASN A 175 -11.65 9.06 11.22
N ALA A 176 -11.13 10.20 10.78
CA ALA A 176 -9.98 10.88 11.40
C ALA A 176 -10.18 11.15 12.91
N ALA A 177 -11.40 11.48 13.36
CA ALA A 177 -11.71 11.66 14.77
C ALA A 177 -11.66 10.37 15.62
N LYS A 178 -11.75 9.19 14.97
CA LYS A 178 -11.80 7.87 15.63
C LYS A 178 -10.51 7.09 15.49
N LEU A 179 -9.69 7.39 14.48
CA LEU A 179 -8.42 6.69 14.21
C LEU A 179 -7.24 7.54 14.65
N THR A 180 -6.52 7.08 15.67
CA THR A 180 -5.28 7.72 16.15
C THR A 180 -4.05 7.32 15.34
N ARG A 181 -4.18 6.35 14.45
CA ARG A 181 -3.09 5.80 13.63
C ARG A 181 -3.17 6.34 12.20
N ASN A 182 -2.02 6.69 11.63
CA ASN A 182 -1.93 7.18 10.26
C ASN A 182 -2.13 6.04 9.23
N GLU A 183 -2.42 6.42 8.00
CA GLU A 183 -2.66 5.53 6.86
C GLU A 183 -1.57 4.46 6.69
N ARG A 184 -0.29 4.87 6.72
CA ARG A 184 0.85 3.97 6.54
C ARG A 184 0.92 2.91 7.63
N THR A 185 0.55 3.26 8.86
CA THR A 185 0.51 2.33 9.99
C THR A 185 -0.62 1.32 9.82
N ILE A 186 -1.83 1.77 9.45
CA ILE A 186 -2.96 0.88 9.17
C ILE A 186 -2.63 -0.08 8.03
N GLN A 187 -2.05 0.41 6.93
CA GLN A 187 -1.62 -0.42 5.82
C GLN A 187 -0.61 -1.48 6.23
N ARG A 188 0.33 -1.13 7.12
CA ARG A 188 1.29 -2.08 7.68
C ARG A 188 0.61 -3.15 8.51
N TYR A 189 -0.39 -2.80 9.31
CA TYR A 189 -1.17 -3.75 10.12
C TYR A 189 -1.91 -4.78 9.26
N VAL A 190 -2.51 -4.35 8.16
CA VAL A 190 -3.14 -5.25 7.19
C VAL A 190 -2.11 -6.17 6.53
N ASN A 191 -0.97 -5.60 6.07
CA ASN A 191 0.08 -6.36 5.39
C ASN A 191 0.73 -7.44 6.28
N TYR A 192 0.82 -7.18 7.58
CA TYR A 192 1.40 -8.13 8.56
C TYR A 192 0.36 -9.06 9.21
N GLY A 193 -0.91 -8.98 8.79
CA GLY A 193 -1.96 -9.84 9.33
C GLY A 193 -2.32 -9.54 10.79
N VAL A 194 -2.08 -8.31 11.26
CA VAL A 194 -2.45 -7.85 12.60
C VAL A 194 -3.97 -7.69 12.70
N LEU A 195 -4.61 -7.26 11.60
CA LEU A 195 -6.05 -7.08 11.46
C LEU A 195 -6.68 -8.29 10.73
N SER A 196 -8.00 -8.43 10.81
CA SER A 196 -8.75 -9.49 10.13
C SER A 196 -8.89 -9.29 8.63
N ALA A 197 -8.75 -8.04 8.13
CA ALA A 197 -8.58 -7.75 6.71
C ALA A 197 -7.22 -8.26 6.24
N LYS A 198 -7.19 -8.90 5.07
CA LYS A 198 -5.99 -9.47 4.47
C LYS A 198 -5.45 -8.55 3.37
N ARG A 199 -4.18 -8.74 3.02
CA ARG A 199 -3.54 -8.00 1.92
C ARG A 199 -4.34 -8.11 0.60
N GLY A 200 -4.99 -9.24 0.32
CA GLY A 200 -5.83 -9.43 -0.86
C GLY A 200 -7.10 -8.58 -0.88
N ASP A 201 -7.57 -8.11 0.29
CA ASP A 201 -8.76 -7.26 0.41
C ASP A 201 -8.44 -5.78 0.06
N LEU A 202 -7.15 -5.41 0.02
CA LEU A 202 -6.72 -4.05 -0.30
C LEU A 202 -6.93 -3.74 -1.79
N LYS A 203 -7.36 -2.53 -2.10
CA LYS A 203 -7.44 -2.04 -3.49
C LYS A 203 -6.10 -2.19 -4.19
N ARG A 204 -6.12 -2.73 -5.41
CA ARG A 204 -4.94 -2.90 -6.27
C ARG A 204 -3.84 -3.82 -5.73
N ALA A 205 -4.08 -4.58 -4.64
CA ALA A 205 -3.08 -5.50 -4.11
C ALA A 205 -2.67 -6.60 -5.10
N CYS A 206 -3.58 -6.97 -5.99
CA CYS A 206 -3.41 -8.05 -6.97
C CYS A 206 -3.47 -7.57 -8.43
N THR A 207 -3.18 -6.29 -8.69
CA THR A 207 -3.21 -5.77 -10.07
C THR A 207 -2.04 -6.33 -10.87
N VAL A 208 -2.32 -7.21 -11.82
CA VAL A 208 -1.35 -7.69 -12.80
C VAL A 208 -1.26 -6.66 -13.93
N ARG A 209 -0.05 -6.17 -14.24
CA ARG A 209 0.14 -5.34 -15.43
C ARG A 209 -0.08 -6.22 -16.67
N PRO A 210 -1.05 -5.92 -17.55
CA PRO A 210 -1.23 -6.66 -18.78
C PRO A 210 0.06 -6.57 -19.61
N ARG A 211 0.45 -7.65 -20.28
CA ARG A 211 1.53 -7.61 -21.28
C ARG A 211 1.13 -6.59 -22.32
N LYS A 212 2.05 -5.69 -22.71
CA LYS A 212 1.85 -4.80 -23.84
C LYS A 212 1.56 -5.67 -25.07
N SER A 213 0.32 -5.66 -25.56
CA SER A 213 0.02 -6.21 -26.87
C SER A 213 0.72 -5.33 -27.90
N LEU A 214 1.29 -5.94 -28.94
CA LEU A 214 1.77 -5.20 -30.11
C LEU A 214 0.59 -4.35 -30.58
N ALA A 215 0.82 -3.04 -30.68
CA ALA A 215 -0.17 -2.10 -31.21
C ALA A 215 -0.58 -2.59 -32.60
N ARG A 216 -1.87 -2.94 -32.77
CA ARG A 216 -2.41 -3.14 -34.10
C ARG A 216 -2.42 -1.78 -34.79
N GLU A 217 -1.90 -1.69 -36.01
CA GLU A 217 -2.04 -0.49 -36.83
C GLU A 217 -3.53 -0.12 -36.90
N TYR A 218 -3.82 1.07 -36.43
CA TYR A 218 -5.17 1.61 -36.44
C TYR A 218 -5.45 2.17 -37.82
N GLN A 219 -6.42 1.60 -38.52
CA GLN A 219 -6.92 2.20 -39.74
C GLN A 219 -7.79 3.40 -39.36
N HIS A 220 -7.36 4.60 -39.75
CA HIS A 220 -8.15 5.81 -39.59
C HIS A 220 -9.55 5.59 -40.25
N LYS A 221 -10.62 5.70 -39.46
CA LYS A 221 -11.96 5.86 -40.01
C LYS A 221 -12.01 7.17 -40.78
N VAL A 222 -12.59 7.14 -41.96
CA VAL A 222 -12.86 8.32 -42.78
C VAL A 222 -13.56 9.36 -41.92
N GLU A 223 -13.09 10.62 -41.95
CA GLU A 223 -13.73 11.72 -41.22
C GLU A 223 -15.16 11.87 -41.72
N THR A 224 -16.11 11.68 -40.84
CA THR A 224 -17.53 11.93 -41.11
C THR A 224 -17.80 13.42 -40.88
N GLY A 225 -18.67 14.04 -41.69
CA GLY A 225 -18.96 15.49 -41.61
C GLY A 225 -19.42 16.00 -40.24
N CYS A 226 -19.84 15.09 -39.35
CA CYS A 226 -20.27 15.47 -37.99
C CYS A 226 -19.15 16.01 -37.10
N TYR A 227 -17.85 15.81 -37.44
CA TYR A 227 -16.71 16.30 -36.70
C TYR A 227 -16.22 17.70 -37.13
N VAL A 228 -16.75 18.25 -38.23
CA VAL A 228 -16.35 19.57 -38.72
C VAL A 228 -16.76 20.65 -37.72
N GLY A 229 -15.82 21.49 -37.29
CA GLY A 229 -16.05 22.52 -36.27
C GLY A 229 -16.26 21.98 -34.84
N ARG A 230 -15.96 20.67 -34.61
CA ARG A 230 -16.11 20.00 -33.32
C ARG A 230 -14.89 19.18 -32.92
N THR A 231 -13.73 19.57 -33.42
CA THR A 231 -12.45 18.91 -33.07
C THR A 231 -12.00 19.28 -31.65
N PHE A 232 -10.99 18.61 -31.14
CA PHE A 232 -10.40 18.96 -29.85
C PHE A 232 -9.77 20.35 -29.87
N ALA A 233 -9.22 20.79 -31.00
CA ALA A 233 -8.71 22.15 -31.18
C ALA A 233 -9.85 23.19 -31.09
N ASP A 234 -11.00 22.93 -31.72
CA ASP A 234 -12.19 23.79 -31.62
C ASP A 234 -12.70 23.86 -30.16
N TYR A 235 -12.65 22.73 -29.44
CA TYR A 235 -12.99 22.68 -28.00
C TYR A 235 -12.05 23.56 -27.18
N GLN A 236 -10.73 23.51 -27.43
CA GLN A 236 -9.78 24.36 -26.72
C GLN A 236 -10.00 25.83 -27.01
N ALA A 237 -10.26 26.20 -28.25
CA ALA A 237 -10.60 27.57 -28.64
C ALA A 237 -11.89 28.04 -27.94
N PHE A 238 -12.92 27.21 -27.93
CA PHE A 238 -14.18 27.51 -27.26
C PHE A 238 -14.00 27.73 -25.75
N LEU A 239 -13.22 26.89 -25.05
CA LEU A 239 -12.95 27.08 -23.63
C LEU A 239 -12.06 28.30 -23.34
N ALA A 240 -11.20 28.70 -24.27
CA ALA A 240 -10.43 29.94 -24.11
C ALA A 240 -11.31 31.20 -24.18
N GLU A 241 -12.39 31.14 -24.97
CA GLU A 241 -13.40 32.20 -25.04
C GLU A 241 -14.39 32.17 -23.86
N HIS A 242 -14.60 30.99 -23.28
CA HIS A 242 -15.56 30.72 -22.21
C HIS A 242 -14.91 30.02 -21.01
N PRO A 243 -14.00 30.67 -20.29
CA PRO A 243 -13.25 30.05 -19.17
C PRO A 243 -14.13 29.70 -17.96
N GLU A 244 -15.33 30.26 -17.88
CA GLU A 244 -16.35 29.98 -16.86
C GLU A 244 -17.00 28.60 -17.03
N TYR A 245 -16.91 27.98 -18.20
CA TYR A 245 -17.58 26.71 -18.46
C TYR A 245 -16.77 25.51 -17.98
N GLY A 246 -17.42 24.66 -17.16
CA GLY A 246 -16.89 23.37 -16.76
C GLY A 246 -17.24 22.28 -17.82
N PRO A 247 -16.25 21.62 -18.42
CA PRO A 247 -16.54 20.57 -19.40
C PRO A 247 -17.18 19.34 -18.76
N VAL A 248 -18.14 18.75 -19.47
CA VAL A 248 -18.74 17.46 -19.12
C VAL A 248 -18.21 16.42 -20.12
N PHE A 249 -17.56 15.37 -19.61
CA PHE A 249 -17.18 14.25 -20.43
C PHE A 249 -18.33 13.26 -20.57
N MET A 250 -18.58 12.83 -21.80
CA MET A 250 -19.55 11.78 -22.11
C MET A 250 -18.82 10.53 -22.63
N ASP A 251 -19.14 9.37 -22.05
CA ASP A 251 -18.56 8.10 -22.46
C ASP A 251 -19.57 6.96 -22.24
N LEU A 252 -19.32 5.82 -22.88
CA LEU A 252 -20.19 4.65 -22.80
C LEU A 252 -19.50 3.48 -22.13
N VAL A 253 -20.03 3.07 -20.98
CA VAL A 253 -19.56 1.89 -20.25
C VAL A 253 -20.33 0.67 -20.71
N ILE A 254 -19.66 -0.22 -21.45
CA ILE A 254 -20.23 -1.43 -21.99
C ILE A 254 -20.07 -2.57 -20.99
N GLY A 255 -21.14 -3.28 -20.67
CA GLY A 255 -21.12 -4.52 -19.90
C GLY A 255 -20.74 -5.69 -20.81
N ARG A 256 -21.68 -6.14 -21.63
CA ARG A 256 -21.46 -7.15 -22.68
C ARG A 256 -21.74 -6.58 -24.08
N PRO A 257 -21.07 -7.08 -25.13
CA PRO A 257 -21.37 -6.65 -26.50
C PRO A 257 -22.83 -6.87 -26.85
N GLY A 258 -23.47 -5.83 -27.44
CA GLY A 258 -24.87 -5.89 -27.91
C GLY A 258 -25.93 -5.84 -26.79
N GLY A 259 -25.54 -5.73 -25.53
CA GLY A 259 -26.47 -5.59 -24.39
C GLY A 259 -26.67 -4.16 -23.94
N VAL A 260 -27.37 -4.01 -22.81
CA VAL A 260 -27.55 -2.73 -22.11
C VAL A 260 -26.23 -2.09 -21.79
N CYS A 261 -26.13 -0.78 -22.01
CA CYS A 261 -24.95 0.03 -21.77
C CYS A 261 -25.25 1.13 -20.75
N LEU A 262 -24.23 1.65 -20.08
CA LEU A 262 -24.35 2.79 -19.19
C LEU A 262 -23.70 4.00 -19.83
N LEU A 263 -24.50 4.98 -20.25
CA LEU A 263 -24.04 6.30 -20.68
C LEU A 263 -23.58 7.08 -19.43
N THR A 264 -22.34 7.47 -19.37
CA THR A 264 -21.76 8.22 -18.24
C THR A 264 -21.52 9.66 -18.61
N LEU A 265 -21.93 10.57 -17.74
CA LEU A 265 -21.72 12.01 -17.82
C LEU A 265 -20.86 12.43 -16.63
N HIS A 266 -19.74 13.03 -16.90
CA HIS A 266 -18.71 13.28 -15.87
C HIS A 266 -18.28 14.74 -15.85
N TRP A 267 -18.54 15.45 -14.77
CA TRP A 267 -18.09 16.81 -14.50
C TRP A 267 -16.68 16.79 -13.94
N LEU A 268 -15.70 17.20 -14.76
CA LEU A 268 -14.28 17.13 -14.40
C LEU A 268 -13.91 17.96 -13.19
N ASN A 269 -14.44 19.18 -13.10
CA ASN A 269 -14.15 20.11 -12.02
C ASN A 269 -14.57 19.59 -10.64
N ALA A 270 -15.61 18.76 -10.59
CA ALA A 270 -16.09 18.12 -9.36
C ALA A 270 -15.70 16.64 -9.23
N ALA A 271 -15.12 16.03 -10.27
CA ALA A 271 -14.96 14.58 -10.39
C ALA A 271 -16.29 13.81 -10.19
N PHE A 272 -17.42 14.48 -10.41
CA PHE A 272 -18.78 13.98 -10.20
C PHE A 272 -19.26 13.23 -11.46
N MET A 273 -19.95 12.13 -11.28
CA MET A 273 -20.41 11.29 -12.38
C MET A 273 -21.87 10.86 -12.22
N VAL A 274 -22.61 10.92 -13.31
CA VAL A 274 -23.96 10.37 -13.43
C VAL A 274 -23.94 9.30 -14.51
N GLY A 275 -24.84 8.34 -14.44
CA GLY A 275 -24.95 7.29 -15.46
C GLY A 275 -26.38 6.89 -15.71
N ILE A 276 -26.70 6.72 -16.98
CA ILE A 276 -28.03 6.42 -17.47
C ILE A 276 -27.95 5.16 -18.31
N LEU A 277 -28.80 4.17 -18.01
CA LEU A 277 -28.88 2.94 -18.79
C LEU A 277 -29.53 3.23 -20.12
N ILE A 278 -28.92 2.74 -21.19
CA ILE A 278 -29.48 2.75 -22.55
C ILE A 278 -29.57 1.31 -23.07
N PRO A 279 -30.59 0.98 -23.84
CA PRO A 279 -30.86 -0.41 -24.28
C PRO A 279 -29.71 -1.03 -25.07
N ASN A 280 -29.03 -0.24 -25.88
CA ASN A 280 -27.90 -0.66 -26.69
C ASN A 280 -27.04 0.55 -27.10
N LYS A 281 -25.91 0.28 -27.73
CA LYS A 281 -24.96 1.27 -28.27
C LYS A 281 -25.49 1.88 -29.55
N CYS A 282 -26.44 2.83 -29.47
CA CYS A 282 -27.08 3.51 -30.58
C CYS A 282 -27.17 5.02 -30.36
N ALA A 283 -26.97 5.82 -31.40
CA ALA A 283 -26.95 7.27 -31.32
C ALA A 283 -28.34 7.87 -30.95
N GLU A 284 -29.41 7.27 -31.41
CA GLU A 284 -30.80 7.66 -31.07
C GLU A 284 -31.03 7.56 -29.56
N ASN A 285 -30.54 6.50 -28.92
CA ASN A 285 -30.69 6.31 -27.48
C ASN A 285 -29.94 7.39 -26.69
N VAL A 286 -28.77 7.83 -27.16
CA VAL A 286 -28.03 8.92 -26.57
C VAL A 286 -28.77 10.24 -26.67
N VAL A 287 -29.31 10.55 -27.85
CA VAL A 287 -30.15 11.77 -28.05
C VAL A 287 -31.36 11.74 -27.13
N ALA A 288 -32.09 10.63 -27.05
CA ALA A 288 -33.26 10.50 -26.18
C ALA A 288 -32.95 10.73 -24.70
N VAL A 289 -31.73 10.38 -24.23
CA VAL A 289 -31.27 10.70 -22.87
C VAL A 289 -31.16 12.21 -22.68
N PHE A 290 -30.58 12.94 -23.63
CA PHE A 290 -30.43 14.39 -23.54
C PHE A 290 -31.79 15.13 -23.66
N ASP A 291 -32.70 14.64 -24.45
CA ASP A 291 -34.07 15.18 -24.55
C ASP A 291 -34.78 15.05 -23.19
N ARG A 292 -34.75 13.87 -22.58
CA ARG A 292 -35.33 13.62 -21.27
C ARG A 292 -34.65 14.50 -20.18
N LEU A 293 -33.31 14.57 -20.15
CA LEU A 293 -32.59 15.42 -19.18
C LEU A 293 -32.96 16.90 -19.35
N TYR A 294 -33.16 17.37 -20.57
CA TYR A 294 -33.54 18.74 -20.82
C TYR A 294 -34.96 19.05 -20.29
N GLU A 295 -35.89 18.11 -20.47
CA GLU A 295 -37.26 18.21 -19.92
C GLU A 295 -37.26 18.17 -18.40
N GLU A 296 -36.55 17.21 -17.77
CA GLU A 296 -36.54 16.99 -16.35
C GLU A 296 -35.86 18.16 -15.58
N LEU A 297 -34.79 18.70 -16.11
CA LEU A 297 -33.99 19.76 -15.47
C LEU A 297 -34.51 21.17 -15.78
N GLY A 298 -35.18 21.31 -16.92
CA GLY A 298 -35.54 22.59 -17.49
C GLY A 298 -34.35 23.32 -18.15
N PRO A 299 -34.65 24.28 -19.07
CA PRO A 299 -33.65 24.92 -19.92
C PRO A 299 -32.48 25.56 -19.18
N GLU A 300 -32.79 26.32 -18.11
CA GLU A 300 -31.81 27.10 -17.36
C GLU A 300 -30.80 26.20 -16.64
N LEU A 301 -31.30 25.19 -15.91
CA LEU A 301 -30.44 24.29 -15.17
C LEU A 301 -29.64 23.39 -16.11
N PHE A 302 -30.28 22.90 -17.19
CA PHE A 302 -29.61 22.08 -18.19
C PHE A 302 -28.42 22.83 -18.82
N LYS A 303 -28.60 24.06 -19.31
CA LYS A 303 -27.53 24.88 -19.89
C LYS A 303 -26.39 25.13 -18.92
N ARG A 304 -26.70 25.32 -17.64
CA ARG A 304 -25.70 25.50 -16.59
C ARG A 304 -24.90 24.22 -16.31
N LEU A 305 -25.55 23.06 -16.36
CA LEU A 305 -24.91 21.77 -16.08
C LEU A 305 -24.14 21.21 -17.30
N PHE A 306 -24.65 21.48 -18.51
CA PHE A 306 -24.11 20.95 -19.77
C PHE A 306 -23.72 22.05 -20.75
N PRO A 307 -22.91 23.04 -20.35
CA PRO A 307 -22.52 24.12 -21.29
C PRO A 307 -21.69 23.59 -22.46
N VAL A 308 -20.87 22.60 -22.20
CA VAL A 308 -20.00 21.96 -23.19
C VAL A 308 -19.76 20.48 -22.86
N ILE A 309 -19.90 19.64 -23.88
CA ILE A 309 -19.73 18.19 -23.77
C ILE A 309 -18.53 17.77 -24.62
N LEU A 310 -17.63 16.96 -24.05
CA LEU A 310 -16.52 16.35 -24.78
C LEU A 310 -16.68 14.84 -24.77
N THR A 311 -16.57 14.20 -25.94
CA THR A 311 -16.72 12.75 -26.09
C THR A 311 -15.67 12.17 -27.01
N ASP A 312 -15.65 10.85 -27.16
CA ASP A 312 -14.85 10.19 -28.19
C ASP A 312 -15.58 10.12 -29.53
N ARG A 313 -14.90 9.59 -30.54
CA ARG A 313 -15.46 9.41 -31.88
C ARG A 313 -16.21 8.07 -32.00
N GLY A 314 -16.96 7.69 -30.98
CA GLY A 314 -17.81 6.50 -31.01
C GLY A 314 -18.99 6.67 -31.97
N THR A 315 -19.46 5.59 -32.58
CA THR A 315 -20.62 5.61 -33.49
C THR A 315 -21.90 6.03 -32.77
N GLU A 316 -21.99 5.81 -31.47
CA GLU A 316 -23.07 6.22 -30.58
C GLU A 316 -23.17 7.74 -30.39
N PHE A 317 -22.15 8.49 -30.76
CA PHE A 317 -22.10 9.95 -30.65
C PHE A 317 -22.14 10.63 -32.01
N SER A 318 -22.61 9.94 -33.05
CA SER A 318 -22.62 10.44 -34.45
C SER A 318 -23.71 11.49 -34.75
N TYR A 319 -24.59 11.79 -33.79
CA TYR A 319 -25.64 12.81 -33.96
C TYR A 319 -25.43 14.04 -33.04
N PRO A 320 -24.25 14.71 -33.08
CA PRO A 320 -23.95 15.83 -32.18
C PRO A 320 -24.95 16.97 -32.32
N SER A 321 -25.39 17.32 -33.53
CA SER A 321 -26.34 18.40 -33.75
C SER A 321 -27.68 18.16 -33.04
N ARG A 322 -28.18 16.91 -32.98
CA ARG A 322 -29.40 16.55 -32.25
C ARG A 322 -29.22 16.61 -30.73
N ILE A 323 -27.99 16.46 -30.24
CA ILE A 323 -27.66 16.66 -28.81
C ILE A 323 -27.59 18.17 -28.53
N GLU A 324 -27.05 18.96 -29.45
CA GLU A 324 -26.83 20.40 -29.30
C GLU A 324 -28.12 21.22 -29.38
N GLU A 325 -29.10 20.75 -30.15
CA GLU A 325 -30.31 21.51 -30.51
C GLU A 325 -31.56 20.74 -30.10
N CYS A 326 -32.56 21.46 -29.62
CA CYS A 326 -33.92 20.95 -29.44
C CYS A 326 -34.65 20.90 -30.79
N GLU A 327 -35.82 20.26 -30.85
CA GLU A 327 -36.67 20.18 -32.06
C GLU A 327 -37.09 21.56 -32.61
N ASP A 328 -37.21 22.55 -31.73
CA ASP A 328 -37.51 23.95 -32.07
C ASP A 328 -36.31 24.76 -32.56
N GLY A 329 -35.12 24.15 -32.71
CA GLY A 329 -33.89 24.80 -33.12
C GLY A 329 -33.18 25.56 -31.98
N THR A 330 -33.66 25.52 -30.74
CA THR A 330 -33.04 26.14 -29.59
C THR A 330 -31.74 25.40 -29.23
N LYS A 331 -30.59 26.13 -29.17
CA LYS A 331 -29.33 25.57 -28.73
C LYS A 331 -29.31 25.35 -27.23
N ARG A 332 -29.01 24.12 -26.80
CA ARG A 332 -28.96 23.73 -25.39
C ARG A 332 -27.57 23.38 -24.89
N THR A 333 -26.64 22.98 -25.76
CA THR A 333 -25.26 22.62 -25.40
C THR A 333 -24.33 22.71 -26.63
N ARG A 334 -23.04 22.44 -26.44
CA ARG A 334 -22.03 22.25 -27.49
C ARG A 334 -21.35 20.92 -27.31
N VAL A 335 -21.14 20.17 -28.39
CA VAL A 335 -20.49 18.86 -28.39
C VAL A 335 -19.19 18.91 -29.17
N PHE A 336 -18.10 18.44 -28.56
CA PHE A 336 -16.79 18.31 -29.17
C PHE A 336 -16.26 16.89 -29.03
N PHE A 337 -15.28 16.56 -29.86
CA PHE A 337 -14.70 15.22 -29.93
C PHE A 337 -13.21 15.24 -29.61
N CYS A 338 -12.76 14.28 -28.78
CA CYS A 338 -11.36 14.03 -28.54
C CYS A 338 -10.64 13.57 -29.83
N ASP A 339 -9.34 13.80 -29.85
CA ASP A 339 -8.49 13.25 -30.92
C ASP A 339 -8.45 11.72 -30.84
N PRO A 340 -8.39 11.05 -31.99
CA PRO A 340 -8.25 9.61 -32.03
C PRO A 340 -7.03 9.14 -31.27
N MET A 341 -7.16 8.08 -30.46
CA MET A 341 -6.07 7.43 -29.71
C MET A 341 -5.32 8.30 -28.69
N ASN A 342 -5.81 9.48 -28.34
CA ASN A 342 -5.21 10.34 -27.33
C ASN A 342 -5.86 10.12 -25.95
N SER A 343 -5.43 9.07 -25.25
CA SER A 343 -5.95 8.71 -23.90
C SER A 343 -5.65 9.78 -22.83
N ASN A 344 -4.64 10.62 -23.06
CA ASN A 344 -4.29 11.69 -22.09
C ASN A 344 -5.43 12.71 -21.93
N GLN A 345 -6.23 12.92 -22.97
CA GLN A 345 -7.39 13.81 -22.95
C GLN A 345 -8.53 13.30 -22.07
N LYS A 346 -8.51 12.00 -21.67
CA LYS A 346 -9.54 11.32 -20.88
C LYS A 346 -9.05 10.79 -19.53
N SER A 347 -7.83 11.12 -19.10
CA SER A 347 -7.18 10.49 -17.92
C SER A 347 -7.97 10.61 -16.62
N GLN A 348 -8.74 11.69 -16.43
CA GLN A 348 -9.57 11.88 -15.21
C GLN A 348 -10.85 11.02 -15.27
N LEU A 349 -11.45 10.87 -16.46
CA LEU A 349 -12.58 10.01 -16.68
C LEU A 349 -12.25 8.52 -16.39
N GLU A 350 -11.07 8.08 -16.86
CA GLU A 350 -10.61 6.71 -16.64
C GLU A 350 -10.51 6.35 -15.14
N ARG A 351 -10.07 7.28 -14.30
CA ARG A 351 -9.99 7.07 -12.84
C ARG A 351 -11.36 6.85 -12.19
N ASN A 352 -12.38 7.60 -12.63
CA ASN A 352 -13.75 7.42 -12.12
C ASN A 352 -14.37 6.12 -12.63
N HIS A 353 -14.11 5.76 -13.89
CA HIS A 353 -14.51 4.47 -14.41
C HIS A 353 -13.81 3.30 -13.69
N GLU A 354 -12.54 3.42 -13.28
CA GLU A 354 -11.89 2.41 -12.45
C GLU A 354 -12.65 2.16 -11.14
N ILE A 355 -13.16 3.22 -10.50
CA ILE A 355 -13.93 3.07 -9.25
C ILE A 355 -15.31 2.49 -9.53
N LEU A 356 -15.97 2.94 -10.59
CA LEU A 356 -17.24 2.36 -11.01
C LEU A 356 -17.10 0.86 -11.34
N ARG A 357 -15.98 0.46 -11.94
CA ARG A 357 -15.69 -0.94 -12.29
C ARG A 357 -15.47 -1.86 -11.08
N GLU A 358 -15.27 -1.32 -9.88
CA GLU A 358 -15.30 -2.10 -8.63
C GLU A 358 -16.73 -2.58 -8.31
N ILE A 359 -17.75 -1.80 -8.71
CA ILE A 359 -19.17 -2.13 -8.52
C ILE A 359 -19.73 -2.86 -9.75
N LEU A 360 -19.39 -2.37 -10.95
CA LEU A 360 -19.82 -2.90 -12.25
C LEU A 360 -18.61 -3.48 -13.00
N PRO A 361 -18.19 -4.72 -12.72
CA PRO A 361 -16.98 -5.30 -13.29
C PRO A 361 -17.03 -5.38 -14.83
N LYS A 362 -15.87 -5.33 -15.46
CA LYS A 362 -15.75 -5.48 -16.89
C LYS A 362 -16.24 -6.88 -17.31
N GLY A 363 -17.15 -6.93 -18.29
CA GLY A 363 -17.73 -8.19 -18.77
C GLY A 363 -18.99 -8.64 -18.03
N ALA A 364 -19.38 -7.96 -16.92
CA ALA A 364 -20.69 -8.19 -16.32
C ALA A 364 -21.82 -7.69 -17.23
N SER A 365 -22.90 -8.45 -17.35
CA SER A 365 -24.10 -8.00 -18.09
C SER A 365 -24.84 -6.93 -17.27
N PHE A 366 -25.30 -5.89 -17.96
CA PHE A 366 -26.17 -4.86 -17.38
C PHE A 366 -27.64 -5.08 -17.69
N ASP A 367 -28.01 -6.17 -18.39
CA ASP A 367 -29.37 -6.41 -18.84
C ASP A 367 -30.39 -6.59 -17.70
N GLY A 368 -29.91 -7.05 -16.54
CA GLY A 368 -30.74 -7.17 -15.34
C GLY A 368 -30.58 -5.98 -14.36
N LEU A 369 -29.78 -4.97 -14.71
CA LEU A 369 -29.56 -3.80 -13.87
C LEU A 369 -30.70 -2.79 -14.07
N THR A 370 -31.28 -2.33 -12.93
CA THR A 370 -32.29 -1.26 -13.00
C THR A 370 -31.59 0.11 -12.95
N GLN A 371 -32.32 1.15 -13.43
CA GLN A 371 -31.77 2.53 -13.37
C GLN A 371 -31.51 2.98 -11.93
N ASP A 372 -32.35 2.60 -10.99
CA ASP A 372 -32.16 2.92 -9.57
C ASP A 372 -30.89 2.26 -9.00
N GLN A 373 -30.58 1.04 -9.41
CA GLN A 373 -29.32 0.38 -9.03
C GLN A 373 -28.11 1.08 -9.65
N ALA A 374 -28.23 1.60 -10.88
CA ALA A 374 -27.17 2.41 -11.49
C ALA A 374 -26.97 3.73 -10.74
N TYR A 375 -28.04 4.42 -10.38
CA TYR A 375 -27.98 5.62 -9.55
C TYR A 375 -27.38 5.35 -8.15
N LEU A 376 -27.75 4.23 -7.53
CA LEU A 376 -27.18 3.80 -6.26
C LEU A 376 -25.66 3.58 -6.39
N ALA A 377 -25.22 2.87 -7.41
CA ALA A 377 -23.79 2.64 -7.66
C ALA A 377 -23.03 3.97 -7.79
N LEU A 378 -23.60 4.91 -8.56
CA LEU A 378 -22.99 6.21 -8.79
C LEU A 378 -23.04 7.11 -7.55
N SER A 379 -24.07 7.01 -6.71
CA SER A 379 -24.12 7.68 -5.41
C SER A 379 -22.97 7.27 -4.52
N HIS A 380 -22.64 5.97 -4.45
CA HIS A 380 -21.47 5.46 -3.73
C HIS A 380 -20.14 5.90 -4.37
N VAL A 381 -20.05 5.95 -5.71
CA VAL A 381 -18.87 6.46 -6.42
C VAL A 381 -18.63 7.94 -6.09
N ASN A 382 -19.70 8.75 -6.07
CA ASN A 382 -19.63 10.19 -5.78
C ASN A 382 -19.42 10.52 -4.29
N ALA A 383 -19.74 9.61 -3.40
CA ALA A 383 -19.45 9.73 -1.97
C ALA A 383 -18.03 9.27 -1.57
N TYR A 384 -17.27 8.71 -2.54
CA TYR A 384 -15.91 8.25 -2.29
C TYR A 384 -14.90 9.39 -2.38
N VAL A 385 -14.20 9.67 -1.28
CA VAL A 385 -13.22 10.77 -1.13
C VAL A 385 -12.14 10.74 -2.22
N ARG A 386 -11.80 11.90 -2.76
CA ARG A 386 -10.77 12.08 -3.79
C ARG A 386 -9.59 12.90 -3.27
N LEU A 387 -8.39 12.34 -3.35
CA LEU A 387 -7.16 13.08 -3.05
C LEU A 387 -7.00 14.32 -3.96
N SER A 388 -7.39 14.20 -5.25
CA SER A 388 -7.36 15.32 -6.22
C SER A 388 -8.35 16.44 -5.89
N GLN A 389 -9.30 16.23 -5.00
CA GLN A 389 -10.28 17.20 -4.52
C GLN A 389 -10.00 17.64 -3.06
N SER A 390 -8.74 17.54 -2.63
CA SER A 390 -8.33 17.86 -1.26
C SER A 390 -9.13 17.09 -0.20
N ASP A 391 -9.25 15.78 -0.42
CA ASP A 391 -9.96 14.85 0.46
C ASP A 391 -11.46 15.10 0.62
N ARG A 392 -12.06 15.81 -0.35
CA ARG A 392 -13.52 15.99 -0.42
C ARG A 392 -14.17 14.92 -1.28
N THR A 393 -15.48 14.75 -1.12
CA THR A 393 -16.26 13.88 -2.00
C THR A 393 -16.65 14.63 -3.28
N PRO A 394 -16.73 13.93 -4.43
CA PRO A 394 -17.32 14.51 -5.65
C PRO A 394 -18.71 15.12 -5.44
N TYR A 395 -19.54 14.49 -4.61
CA TYR A 395 -20.86 14.99 -4.26
C TYR A 395 -20.79 16.38 -3.63
N ASP A 396 -19.98 16.56 -2.59
CA ASP A 396 -19.88 17.84 -1.88
C ASP A 396 -19.30 18.95 -2.77
N VAL A 397 -18.31 18.61 -3.63
CA VAL A 397 -17.73 19.58 -4.57
C VAL A 397 -18.75 19.97 -5.64
N PHE A 398 -19.55 19.01 -6.14
CA PHE A 398 -20.58 19.27 -7.13
C PHE A 398 -21.68 20.18 -6.58
N GLU A 399 -22.20 19.89 -5.39
CA GLU A 399 -23.21 20.72 -4.73
C GLU A 399 -22.68 22.14 -4.46
N PHE A 400 -21.40 22.26 -4.08
CA PHE A 400 -20.76 23.57 -3.90
C PHE A 400 -20.71 24.40 -5.20
N LEU A 401 -20.39 23.75 -6.34
CA LEU A 401 -20.23 24.42 -7.63
C LEU A 401 -21.57 24.73 -8.32
N TYR A 402 -22.51 23.81 -8.22
CA TYR A 402 -23.77 23.86 -8.99
C TYR A 402 -25.03 24.15 -8.15
N GLY A 403 -24.86 24.28 -6.85
CA GLY A 403 -25.93 24.61 -5.91
C GLY A 403 -26.49 23.39 -5.20
N GLU A 404 -26.90 23.61 -3.97
CA GLU A 404 -27.45 22.58 -3.09
C GLU A 404 -28.73 21.95 -3.69
N GLY A 405 -28.85 20.63 -3.62
CA GLY A 405 -29.94 19.86 -4.18
C GLY A 405 -29.84 19.58 -5.69
N THR A 406 -28.80 20.06 -6.37
CA THR A 406 -28.61 19.81 -7.82
C THR A 406 -28.29 18.35 -8.11
N ALA A 407 -27.48 17.68 -7.27
CA ALA A 407 -27.18 16.26 -7.42
C ALA A 407 -28.44 15.39 -7.30
N ALA A 408 -29.36 15.75 -6.40
CA ALA A 408 -30.63 15.04 -6.25
C ALA A 408 -31.53 15.13 -7.51
N LYS A 409 -31.48 16.26 -8.24
CA LYS A 409 -32.18 16.40 -9.54
C LYS A 409 -31.58 15.51 -10.64
N LEU A 410 -30.36 15.07 -10.45
CA LEU A 410 -29.68 14.07 -11.30
C LEU A 410 -29.77 12.66 -10.70
N HIS A 411 -30.70 12.43 -9.77
CA HIS A 411 -30.97 11.16 -9.09
C HIS A 411 -29.78 10.59 -8.30
N ILE A 412 -28.82 11.44 -7.92
CA ILE A 412 -27.69 11.03 -7.08
C ILE A 412 -27.97 11.36 -5.63
N ALA A 413 -28.04 10.32 -4.80
CA ALA A 413 -28.29 10.46 -3.37
C ALA A 413 -27.02 10.80 -2.61
N LYS A 414 -27.15 11.58 -1.52
CA LYS A 414 -26.06 11.81 -0.59
C LYS A 414 -25.84 10.57 0.27
N ILE A 415 -24.69 9.93 0.14
CA ILE A 415 -24.27 8.79 0.95
C ILE A 415 -23.22 9.26 1.96
N ASP A 416 -23.33 8.80 3.22
CA ASP A 416 -22.24 9.04 4.19
C ASP A 416 -20.94 8.40 3.68
N PRO A 417 -19.85 9.14 3.55
CA PRO A 417 -18.59 8.59 3.06
C PRO A 417 -18.08 7.38 3.86
N ARG A 418 -18.46 7.27 5.14
CA ARG A 418 -18.10 6.12 5.99
C ARG A 418 -18.82 4.82 5.61
N GLU A 419 -19.95 4.92 4.89
CA GLU A 419 -20.81 3.80 4.49
C GLU A 419 -20.65 3.39 3.03
N VAL A 420 -19.66 3.96 2.34
CA VAL A 420 -19.40 3.66 0.93
C VAL A 420 -19.09 2.18 0.74
N VAL A 421 -19.79 1.56 -0.22
CA VAL A 421 -19.58 0.17 -0.66
C VAL A 421 -19.18 0.19 -2.14
N LEU A 422 -18.02 -0.36 -2.45
CA LEU A 422 -17.50 -0.47 -3.82
C LEU A 422 -17.32 -1.96 -4.16
N LYS A 423 -18.43 -2.69 -4.17
CA LYS A 423 -18.46 -4.13 -4.48
C LYS A 423 -19.72 -4.45 -5.31
N PRO A 424 -19.65 -5.44 -6.21
CA PRO A 424 -20.77 -5.82 -7.10
C PRO A 424 -22.07 -6.19 -6.35
N ARG A 425 -21.93 -6.72 -5.14
CA ARG A 425 -23.08 -7.04 -4.27
C ARG A 425 -23.97 -5.83 -3.94
N LEU A 426 -23.44 -4.60 -4.06
CA LEU A 426 -24.23 -3.38 -3.84
C LEU A 426 -25.44 -3.30 -4.76
N VAL A 427 -25.31 -3.77 -6.00
CA VAL A 427 -26.31 -3.76 -7.05
C VAL A 427 -26.81 -5.17 -7.42
N GLY A 428 -26.56 -6.16 -6.54
CA GLY A 428 -27.03 -7.52 -6.76
C GLY A 428 -26.29 -8.31 -7.85
N ILE A 429 -25.13 -7.86 -8.29
CA ILE A 429 -24.30 -8.58 -9.26
C ILE A 429 -23.45 -9.61 -8.51
N GLU A 430 -23.63 -10.89 -8.83
CA GLU A 430 -22.77 -11.97 -8.36
C GLU A 430 -21.56 -12.10 -9.29
N VAL A 431 -20.37 -12.00 -8.70
CA VAL A 431 -19.11 -12.29 -9.41
C VAL A 431 -18.81 -13.77 -9.21
N LYS A 432 -18.88 -14.53 -10.30
CA LYS A 432 -18.48 -15.95 -10.32
C LYS A 432 -16.98 -16.12 -10.16
#